data_954859bf394861d6dc0c607591400a69
#
_entry.id   954859bf394861d6dc0c607591400a69
#
_cell.length_a   1.000
_cell.length_b   1.000
_cell.length_c   1.000
_cell.angle_alpha   90.00
_cell.angle_beta   90.00
_cell.angle_gamma   90.00
#
_symmetry.space_group_name_H-M   'P 1'
#
loop_
_entity.id
_entity.type
_entity.pdbx_description
1 polymer ?
#
loop_
_entity_poly.entity_id
_entity_poly.type
_entity_poly.pdbx_seq_one_letter_code
_entity_poly.pdbx_strand_id
1 'polypeptide(L)'
;MPAKRRHCVSTHVGGNKQKTLLLETKPRSSNFIEFWKELIRLKKLKTYHMKNSFKILMVGLLTIFISCQSNTQKTNEAKKPNILLILADDMGYGDIGAFGSEIETPNIDKLASQGMSFTNFHVGAACAPTRTMLMTGVDNHRAGMGNMLEIQADNQFGKPGYEGHLNDKVVTVATRLKDAGYHTYMAGKWHLGKSPTTIPYAKGFERSFALMESGADNYVDQPYSALYEKVHYFEDDKAVSLPTENYFSTSYYTDKIIDYISSNQEDGKPFFAYVAYQAVHYPLQAPKEFIDKYNGVYDKGWHELRKARIAKQKELGITSQEAVLKTDYDATTRDYWKIPDWESLSEEEKAFSARSMQTYAGMLDNMDVNIGRIIAYLKEIGEYENTLIIFMSDNGADPSTQPFFPGFKPWYEAHYEYTYLEDYNGDFSKMGQKGSFVDFGPGWAAVSNTPNSYYKSFSTEGGLRVPFIASYPGVIPEGKQINTFAFVKDIAPTLVEIAVGDYKNDTYNGKTIHPITGASMLKTLKGEAEKVHPETEKIGYELAGNSAIFMGKYKMVKNLPPQGKGEWELYNIETDPSEMHNLVKKMPELVEELIAAYEEYETQNGVVPVPPGYDPQVQSVKNAKSGKSAH
;
A
#
# COMPACT_ATOMS: atom_id res chain seq x y z
N MET A 1 -30.27 2.95 49.98
CA MET A 1 -30.37 3.64 51.30
C MET A 1 -29.00 4.07 51.71
N PRO A 2 -28.85 5.19 52.43
CA PRO A 2 -28.55 6.51 51.84
C PRO A 2 -27.19 7.08 52.35
N ALA A 3 -26.57 7.99 51.56
CA ALA A 3 -26.52 9.44 51.78
C ALA A 3 -25.83 9.98 53.07
N LYS A 4 -24.96 10.97 52.91
CA LYS A 4 -24.82 12.30 53.53
C LYS A 4 -23.38 12.79 53.37
N ARG A 5 -23.12 13.84 52.62
CA ARG A 5 -23.27 15.30 52.86
C ARG A 5 -22.52 15.86 54.10
N ARG A 6 -21.85 16.93 53.78
CA ARG A 6 -21.67 18.27 54.45
C ARG A 6 -20.19 18.57 54.79
N HIS A 7 -19.66 19.75 54.82
CA HIS A 7 -20.01 21.13 54.52
C HIS A 7 -18.73 21.96 54.71
N CYS A 8 -18.59 23.00 53.90
CA CYS A 8 -18.19 24.37 54.18
C CYS A 8 -17.57 24.73 55.52
N VAL A 9 -16.59 25.68 55.53
CA VAL A 9 -16.77 27.03 56.12
C VAL A 9 -15.54 27.87 55.80
N SER A 10 -15.77 29.09 55.40
CA SER A 10 -15.04 30.32 55.23
C SER A 10 -14.58 30.98 56.54
N THR A 11 -13.65 31.96 56.44
CA THR A 11 -13.67 33.32 57.07
C THR A 11 -12.37 34.02 56.70
N HIS A 12 -12.37 35.17 56.03
CA HIS A 12 -12.47 36.57 56.48
C HIS A 12 -11.37 37.00 57.45
N VAL A 13 -10.61 38.12 57.29
CA VAL A 13 -10.92 39.54 57.39
C VAL A 13 -9.62 40.38 57.43
N GLY A 14 -9.64 41.58 56.88
CA GLY A 14 -9.14 42.87 57.35
C GLY A 14 -7.77 43.32 56.80
N GLY A 15 -7.55 44.46 56.20
CA GLY A 15 -8.12 45.79 56.30
C GLY A 15 -7.09 46.81 56.79
N ASN A 16 -6.74 47.83 56.02
CA ASN A 16 -6.68 49.23 56.39
C ASN A 16 -5.69 50.08 55.53
N LYS A 17 -6.27 51.04 54.80
CA LYS A 17 -6.33 52.51 54.96
C LYS A 17 -5.05 53.32 54.68
N GLN A 18 -5.18 54.05 53.59
CA GLN A 18 -4.98 55.52 53.39
C GLN A 18 -3.99 56.32 54.27
N LYS A 19 -3.23 57.17 53.57
CA LYS A 19 -3.19 58.64 53.90
C LYS A 19 -2.58 59.45 52.76
N THR A 20 -3.37 60.41 52.28
CA THR A 20 -3.07 61.61 51.51
C THR A 20 -2.35 62.66 52.34
N LEU A 21 -1.44 63.39 51.74
CA LEU A 21 -1.08 64.73 52.25
C LEU A 21 -0.78 65.72 51.13
N LEU A 22 -1.64 66.72 51.06
CA LEU A 22 -1.50 67.97 50.32
C LEU A 22 -0.67 68.94 51.16
N LEU A 23 0.15 69.76 50.53
CA LEU A 23 0.54 71.10 51.04
C LEU A 23 0.80 72.05 49.87
N GLU A 24 0.00 73.09 49.83
CA GLU A 24 0.13 74.31 49.03
C GLU A 24 1.18 75.24 49.64
N THR A 25 1.83 76.11 48.83
CA THR A 25 1.98 77.54 49.06
C THR A 25 2.45 78.28 47.79
N LYS A 26 1.92 79.47 47.61
CA LYS A 26 2.03 80.43 46.50
C LYS A 26 3.20 81.49 46.83
N PRO A 27 3.36 82.60 46.09
CA PRO A 27 4.38 82.82 45.04
C PRO A 27 5.24 84.09 45.37
N ARG A 28 6.31 84.30 44.62
CA ARG A 28 6.87 85.64 44.42
C ARG A 28 7.51 85.87 43.07
N SER A 29 7.09 86.92 42.45
CA SER A 29 7.33 87.48 41.14
C SER A 29 8.70 88.14 40.93
N SER A 30 9.04 88.28 39.68
CA SER A 30 10.03 89.21 39.07
C SER A 30 11.40 88.59 38.76
N ASN A 31 11.55 88.23 37.58
CA ASN A 31 12.73 88.18 36.70
C ASN A 31 12.49 87.23 35.51
N PHE A 32 11.23 87.25 35.04
CA PHE A 32 10.79 86.23 34.06
C PHE A 32 11.10 86.59 32.61
N ILE A 33 11.35 87.87 32.27
CA ILE A 33 11.45 88.31 30.86
C ILE A 33 12.89 88.18 30.31
N GLU A 34 13.93 88.40 31.13
CA GLU A 34 15.34 88.25 30.68
C GLU A 34 15.76 86.77 30.53
N PHE A 35 15.31 85.96 31.45
CA PHE A 35 15.56 84.50 31.37
C PHE A 35 14.98 83.86 30.06
N TRP A 36 13.84 84.36 29.64
CA TRP A 36 13.22 83.85 28.42
C TRP A 36 13.91 84.33 27.12
N LYS A 37 14.52 85.48 27.09
CA LYS A 37 15.28 85.94 25.93
C LYS A 37 16.59 85.16 25.75
N GLU A 38 17.23 84.79 26.78
CA GLU A 38 18.45 83.99 26.73
C GLU A 38 18.14 82.52 26.44
N LEU A 39 17.02 82.00 26.93
CA LEU A 39 16.55 80.64 26.64
C LEU A 39 16.14 80.47 25.16
N ILE A 40 15.55 81.50 24.56
CA ILE A 40 15.17 81.48 23.14
C ILE A 40 16.41 81.57 22.23
N ARG A 41 17.48 82.27 22.67
CA ARG A 41 18.76 82.34 21.94
C ARG A 41 19.52 81.02 21.98
N LEU A 42 19.52 80.35 23.09
CA LEU A 42 20.09 79.01 23.26
C LEU A 42 19.27 77.91 22.57
N LYS A 43 17.95 78.06 22.56
CA LYS A 43 17.09 77.11 21.78
C LYS A 43 17.29 77.24 20.26
N LYS A 44 17.54 78.44 19.73
CA LYS A 44 17.81 78.58 18.28
C LYS A 44 19.17 78.01 17.86
N LEU A 45 20.20 78.08 18.69
CA LEU A 45 21.51 77.48 18.44
C LEU A 45 21.49 75.96 18.60
N LYS A 46 20.79 75.43 19.61
CA LYS A 46 20.61 73.98 19.80
C LYS A 46 19.79 73.37 18.66
N THR A 47 18.77 74.06 18.13
CA THR A 47 17.91 73.57 17.05
C THR A 47 18.65 73.51 15.71
N TYR A 48 19.64 74.34 15.47
CA TYR A 48 20.43 74.31 14.24
C TYR A 48 21.46 73.17 14.24
N HIS A 49 22.13 72.92 15.35
CA HIS A 49 23.04 71.79 15.49
C HIS A 49 22.29 70.44 15.54
N MET A 50 21.12 70.39 16.20
CA MET A 50 20.31 69.18 16.28
C MET A 50 19.70 68.79 14.92
N LYS A 51 19.31 69.76 14.06
CA LYS A 51 18.78 69.47 12.72
C LYS A 51 19.82 68.87 11.76
N ASN A 52 21.09 69.28 11.89
CA ASN A 52 22.17 68.73 11.06
C ASN A 52 22.67 67.39 11.60
N SER A 53 22.76 67.20 12.92
CA SER A 53 23.10 65.91 13.55
C SER A 53 22.02 64.86 13.35
N PHE A 54 20.72 65.28 13.31
CA PHE A 54 19.61 64.37 13.03
C PHE A 54 19.53 63.95 11.56
N LYS A 55 19.95 64.85 10.63
CA LYS A 55 20.06 64.47 9.22
C LYS A 55 21.22 63.51 8.97
N ILE A 56 22.35 63.69 9.61
CA ILE A 56 23.50 62.78 9.51
C ILE A 56 23.18 61.44 10.19
N LEU A 57 22.46 61.44 11.33
CA LEU A 57 22.02 60.20 12.00
C LEU A 57 20.95 59.45 11.20
N MET A 58 20.01 60.17 10.55
CA MET A 58 18.97 59.57 9.66
C MET A 58 19.59 58.97 8.39
N VAL A 59 20.59 59.62 7.78
CA VAL A 59 21.30 59.08 6.62
C VAL A 59 22.17 57.90 7.04
N GLY A 60 22.79 57.92 8.20
CA GLY A 60 23.52 56.76 8.78
C GLY A 60 22.62 55.58 9.16
N LEU A 61 21.42 55.84 9.68
CA LEU A 61 20.42 54.81 9.97
C LEU A 61 19.78 54.23 8.69
N LEU A 62 19.56 55.05 7.66
CA LEU A 62 19.05 54.56 6.35
C LEU A 62 20.08 53.65 5.62
N THR A 63 21.39 53.96 5.76
CA THR A 63 22.43 53.13 5.18
C THR A 63 22.66 51.82 5.95
N ILE A 64 22.40 51.81 7.28
CA ILE A 64 22.41 50.58 8.09
C ILE A 64 21.19 49.73 7.83
N PHE A 65 20.01 50.31 7.57
CA PHE A 65 18.82 49.52 7.16
C PHE A 65 18.92 48.96 5.74
N ILE A 66 19.68 49.56 4.84
CA ILE A 66 19.93 49.05 3.48
C ILE A 66 21.04 47.96 3.49
N SER A 67 21.93 47.99 4.49
CA SER A 67 23.01 46.98 4.63
C SER A 67 22.63 45.75 5.47
N CYS A 68 21.45 45.75 6.10
CA CYS A 68 20.90 44.57 6.82
C CYS A 68 19.68 43.93 6.13
N GLN A 69 19.40 44.25 4.87
CA GLN A 69 18.78 43.28 3.99
C GLN A 69 19.90 42.36 3.47
N SER A 70 20.49 41.58 4.37
CA SER A 70 20.98 40.27 3.95
C SER A 70 19.78 39.62 3.27
N ASN A 71 19.87 39.50 1.97
CA ASN A 71 19.17 38.48 1.21
C ASN A 71 19.57 37.14 1.85
N THR A 72 18.94 36.74 2.93
CA THR A 72 18.56 35.38 3.08
C THR A 72 17.57 35.16 1.94
N GLN A 73 18.08 34.89 0.73
CA GLN A 73 17.42 33.90 -0.08
C GLN A 73 17.29 32.71 0.88
N LYS A 74 16.14 32.61 1.56
CA LYS A 74 15.58 31.31 1.82
C LYS A 74 15.58 30.69 0.43
N THR A 75 16.56 29.88 0.12
CA THR A 75 16.37 28.82 -0.83
C THR A 75 15.05 28.22 -0.38
N ASN A 76 13.99 28.45 -1.12
CA ASN A 76 12.78 27.66 -1.03
C ASN A 76 13.29 26.26 -1.43
N GLU A 77 13.92 25.53 -0.48
CA GLU A 77 14.00 24.10 -0.62
C GLU A 77 12.56 23.66 -0.81
N ALA A 78 12.27 23.15 -1.98
CA ALA A 78 10.95 22.68 -2.31
C ALA A 78 10.52 21.74 -1.17
N LYS A 79 9.37 22.01 -0.55
CA LYS A 79 8.83 21.18 0.54
C LYS A 79 8.82 19.74 0.04
N LYS A 80 9.46 18.83 0.78
CA LYS A 80 9.43 17.41 0.44
C LYS A 80 7.98 16.93 0.44
N PRO A 81 7.54 16.13 -0.54
CA PRO A 81 6.17 15.65 -0.57
C PRO A 81 5.88 14.67 0.56
N ASN A 82 4.66 14.65 1.02
CA ASN A 82 4.12 13.52 1.74
C ASN A 82 3.95 12.34 0.78
N ILE A 83 3.95 11.13 1.31
CA ILE A 83 3.79 9.90 0.54
C ILE A 83 2.72 9.05 1.19
N LEU A 84 1.67 8.74 0.44
CA LEU A 84 0.62 7.80 0.83
C LEU A 84 0.67 6.59 -0.11
N LEU A 85 1.12 5.44 0.40
CA LEU A 85 1.16 4.18 -0.32
C LEU A 85 -0.01 3.30 0.13
N ILE A 86 -0.93 3.00 -0.78
CA ILE A 86 -2.14 2.21 -0.55
C ILE A 86 -1.99 0.88 -1.26
N LEU A 87 -2.07 -0.21 -0.52
CA LEU A 87 -1.96 -1.56 -1.03
C LEU A 87 -3.26 -2.33 -0.76
N ALA A 88 -3.90 -2.82 -1.83
CA ALA A 88 -4.95 -3.83 -1.75
C ALA A 88 -4.33 -5.23 -1.68
N ASP A 89 -5.03 -6.20 -1.11
CA ASP A 89 -4.63 -7.59 -0.96
C ASP A 89 -5.49 -8.47 -1.87
N ASP A 90 -4.86 -9.21 -2.79
CA ASP A 90 -5.53 -10.12 -3.73
C ASP A 90 -6.53 -9.46 -4.70
N MET A 91 -6.36 -8.19 -5.04
CA MET A 91 -7.24 -7.50 -5.98
C MET A 91 -6.80 -7.75 -7.43
N GLY A 92 -7.74 -8.19 -8.26
CA GLY A 92 -7.46 -8.47 -9.67
C GLY A 92 -7.24 -7.22 -10.52
N TYR A 93 -6.61 -7.43 -11.68
CA TYR A 93 -6.26 -6.38 -12.65
C TYR A 93 -7.46 -5.56 -13.12
N GLY A 94 -8.61 -6.24 -13.34
CA GLY A 94 -9.81 -5.64 -13.90
C GLY A 94 -10.86 -5.21 -12.87
N ASP A 95 -10.53 -5.04 -11.59
CA ASP A 95 -11.54 -4.86 -10.54
C ASP A 95 -11.90 -3.41 -10.21
N ILE A 96 -11.16 -2.43 -10.71
CA ILE A 96 -11.49 -1.00 -10.50
C ILE A 96 -12.11 -0.39 -11.75
N GLY A 97 -12.98 0.62 -11.58
CA GLY A 97 -13.70 1.28 -12.69
C GLY A 97 -12.77 1.83 -13.76
N ALA A 98 -11.64 2.44 -13.36
CA ALA A 98 -10.60 2.93 -14.28
C ALA A 98 -9.97 1.81 -15.13
N PHE A 99 -10.08 0.53 -14.73
CA PHE A 99 -9.61 -0.64 -15.46
C PHE A 99 -10.76 -1.51 -16.01
N GLY A 100 -11.97 -0.96 -16.11
CA GLY A 100 -13.09 -1.54 -16.82
C GLY A 100 -14.05 -2.39 -15.98
N SER A 101 -13.98 -2.30 -14.66
CA SER A 101 -14.91 -2.96 -13.73
C SER A 101 -16.28 -2.29 -13.69
N GLU A 102 -17.28 -3.07 -13.34
CA GLU A 102 -18.62 -2.65 -12.92
C GLU A 102 -18.68 -2.31 -11.41
N ILE A 103 -17.63 -2.66 -10.64
CA ILE A 103 -17.55 -2.34 -9.21
C ILE A 103 -17.30 -0.84 -9.07
N GLU A 104 -18.07 -0.19 -8.21
CA GLU A 104 -17.94 1.24 -7.99
C GLU A 104 -16.70 1.57 -7.14
N THR A 105 -15.72 2.24 -7.76
CA THR A 105 -14.48 2.68 -7.11
C THR A 105 -14.19 4.16 -7.39
N PRO A 106 -15.15 5.08 -7.09
CA PRO A 106 -15.06 6.47 -7.54
C PRO A 106 -13.85 7.25 -6.99
N ASN A 107 -13.33 6.90 -5.81
CA ASN A 107 -12.16 7.57 -5.23
C ASN A 107 -10.86 7.10 -5.90
N ILE A 108 -10.72 5.81 -6.17
CA ILE A 108 -9.58 5.23 -6.90
C ILE A 108 -9.63 5.69 -8.37
N ASP A 109 -10.80 5.69 -9.01
CA ASP A 109 -10.99 6.17 -10.38
C ASP A 109 -10.64 7.66 -10.52
N LYS A 110 -10.94 8.44 -9.49
CA LYS A 110 -10.55 9.84 -9.43
C LYS A 110 -9.03 10.00 -9.33
N LEU A 111 -8.33 9.19 -8.53
CA LEU A 111 -6.86 9.18 -8.51
C LEU A 111 -6.29 8.85 -9.89
N ALA A 112 -6.86 7.87 -10.60
CA ALA A 112 -6.45 7.54 -11.97
C ALA A 112 -6.65 8.71 -12.93
N SER A 113 -7.79 9.41 -12.85
CA SER A 113 -8.08 10.56 -13.70
C SER A 113 -7.25 11.80 -13.36
N GLN A 114 -6.78 11.95 -12.13
CA GLN A 114 -5.94 13.05 -11.65
C GLN A 114 -4.44 12.71 -11.61
N GLY A 115 -4.05 11.55 -12.11
CA GLY A 115 -2.68 11.06 -12.09
C GLY A 115 -2.35 10.21 -13.31
N MET A 116 -1.51 9.22 -13.10
CA MET A 116 -1.01 8.31 -14.13
C MET A 116 -1.33 6.87 -13.76
N SER A 117 -1.88 6.12 -14.73
CA SER A 117 -2.14 4.68 -14.63
C SER A 117 -1.14 3.89 -15.47
N PHE A 118 -0.57 2.84 -14.88
CA PHE A 118 0.29 1.90 -15.61
C PHE A 118 -0.52 0.64 -15.93
N THR A 119 -0.63 0.33 -17.21
CA THR A 119 -1.34 -0.87 -17.67
C THR A 119 -0.44 -2.10 -17.77
N ASN A 120 0.86 -1.94 -17.50
CA ASN A 120 1.88 -2.99 -17.58
C ASN A 120 2.76 -3.03 -16.33
N PHE A 121 2.13 -2.91 -15.15
CA PHE A 121 2.79 -2.97 -13.85
C PHE A 121 2.72 -4.39 -13.28
N HIS A 122 3.86 -4.92 -12.84
CA HIS A 122 4.01 -6.28 -12.35
C HIS A 122 4.46 -6.33 -10.90
N VAL A 123 4.07 -7.40 -10.24
CA VAL A 123 4.35 -7.70 -8.83
C VAL A 123 4.76 -9.16 -8.67
N GLY A 124 4.98 -9.65 -7.47
CA GLY A 124 5.09 -11.07 -7.20
C GLY A 124 3.74 -11.80 -7.30
N ALA A 125 3.78 -13.11 -7.52
CA ALA A 125 2.56 -13.93 -7.58
C ALA A 125 1.92 -14.21 -6.21
N ALA A 126 2.44 -13.60 -5.13
CA ALA A 126 1.91 -13.75 -3.77
C ALA A 126 2.32 -12.57 -2.87
N CYS A 127 1.57 -12.41 -1.77
CA CYS A 127 1.63 -11.27 -0.85
C CYS A 127 3.03 -11.01 -0.28
N ALA A 128 3.62 -11.94 0.48
CA ALA A 128 4.86 -11.69 1.21
C ALA A 128 6.07 -11.42 0.29
N PRO A 129 6.30 -12.14 -0.82
CA PRO A 129 7.34 -11.79 -1.79
C PRO A 129 7.17 -10.38 -2.38
N THR A 130 5.95 -10.02 -2.76
CA THR A 130 5.65 -8.67 -3.26
C THR A 130 5.91 -7.60 -2.21
N ARG A 131 5.39 -7.77 -0.99
CA ARG A 131 5.59 -6.83 0.12
C ARG A 131 7.06 -6.69 0.49
N THR A 132 7.84 -7.76 0.39
CA THR A 132 9.30 -7.76 0.55
C THR A 132 9.98 -6.85 -0.48
N MET A 133 9.69 -7.07 -1.78
CA MET A 133 10.25 -6.26 -2.86
C MET A 133 9.77 -4.80 -2.80
N LEU A 134 8.51 -4.56 -2.44
CA LEU A 134 7.92 -3.23 -2.24
C LEU A 134 8.64 -2.45 -1.14
N MET A 135 8.87 -3.08 0.00
CA MET A 135 9.49 -2.41 1.16
C MET A 135 11.00 -2.24 1.04
N THR A 136 11.68 -2.99 0.19
CA THR A 136 13.14 -3.00 0.15
C THR A 136 13.75 -2.57 -1.19
N GLY A 137 13.01 -2.73 -2.30
CA GLY A 137 13.55 -2.58 -3.66
C GLY A 137 14.56 -3.66 -4.04
N VAL A 138 14.62 -4.75 -3.27
CA VAL A 138 15.53 -5.89 -3.46
C VAL A 138 14.72 -7.14 -3.79
N ASP A 139 15.28 -8.01 -4.61
CA ASP A 139 14.66 -9.30 -4.95
C ASP A 139 14.29 -10.10 -3.69
N ASN A 140 13.13 -10.75 -3.71
CA ASN A 140 12.61 -11.48 -2.56
C ASN A 140 13.55 -12.59 -2.04
N HIS A 141 14.30 -13.27 -2.92
CA HIS A 141 15.29 -14.30 -2.54
C HIS A 141 16.50 -13.73 -1.80
N ARG A 142 16.84 -12.47 -2.04
CA ARG A 142 17.94 -11.80 -1.31
C ARG A 142 17.46 -11.15 -0.02
N ALA A 143 16.18 -10.84 0.05
CA ALA A 143 15.61 -10.08 1.16
C ALA A 143 15.01 -10.95 2.27
N GLY A 144 15.04 -12.28 2.12
CA GLY A 144 14.61 -13.22 3.16
C GLY A 144 13.28 -13.93 2.89
N MET A 145 12.66 -13.67 1.74
CA MET A 145 11.34 -14.18 1.37
C MET A 145 11.37 -14.90 0.01
N GLY A 146 12.39 -15.73 -0.20
CA GLY A 146 12.51 -16.56 -1.42
C GLY A 146 11.34 -17.51 -1.62
N ASN A 147 10.63 -17.83 -0.53
CA ASN A 147 9.31 -18.47 -0.56
C ASN A 147 8.50 -17.99 0.64
N MET A 148 7.18 -18.05 0.57
CA MET A 148 6.33 -17.82 1.75
C MET A 148 6.54 -18.94 2.77
N LEU A 149 6.60 -18.57 4.04
CA LEU A 149 6.88 -19.52 5.14
C LEU A 149 5.87 -20.69 5.17
N GLU A 150 4.61 -20.39 4.84
CA GLU A 150 3.51 -21.36 4.82
C GLU A 150 3.73 -22.49 3.83
N ILE A 151 4.33 -22.19 2.68
CA ILE A 151 4.54 -23.14 1.58
C ILE A 151 6.01 -23.48 1.35
N GLN A 152 6.92 -23.00 2.21
CA GLN A 152 8.37 -23.21 2.04
C GLN A 152 8.72 -24.69 2.01
N ALA A 153 9.45 -25.12 0.97
CA ALA A 153 9.87 -26.50 0.79
C ALA A 153 10.92 -26.90 1.85
N ASP A 154 10.96 -28.18 2.20
CA ASP A 154 11.86 -28.68 3.27
C ASP A 154 13.35 -28.37 3.02
N ASN A 155 13.78 -28.38 1.76
CA ASN A 155 15.17 -28.08 1.38
C ASN A 155 15.50 -26.58 1.40
N GLN A 156 14.51 -25.72 1.54
CA GLN A 156 14.66 -24.27 1.60
C GLN A 156 14.83 -23.77 3.05
N PHE A 157 14.30 -24.49 4.05
CA PHE A 157 14.45 -24.10 5.45
C PHE A 157 15.92 -23.96 5.87
N GLY A 158 16.24 -22.83 6.52
CA GLY A 158 17.60 -22.50 6.97
C GLY A 158 18.57 -22.11 5.87
N LYS A 159 18.11 -21.92 4.63
CA LYS A 159 18.93 -21.37 3.55
C LYS A 159 18.90 -19.83 3.59
N PRO A 160 20.02 -19.19 3.24
CA PRO A 160 20.03 -17.73 3.08
C PRO A 160 18.98 -17.29 2.06
N GLY A 161 18.23 -16.24 2.38
CA GLY A 161 17.15 -15.73 1.54
C GLY A 161 15.81 -16.43 1.72
N TYR A 162 15.75 -17.44 2.61
CA TYR A 162 14.54 -18.20 2.94
C TYR A 162 14.25 -18.16 4.44
N GLU A 163 14.51 -17.02 5.06
CA GLU A 163 14.29 -16.78 6.49
C GLU A 163 12.80 -16.72 6.86
N GLY A 164 11.92 -16.50 5.87
CA GLY A 164 10.48 -16.31 6.08
C GLY A 164 10.13 -14.95 6.69
N HIS A 165 11.07 -14.00 6.69
CA HIS A 165 10.93 -12.63 7.13
C HIS A 165 12.01 -11.74 6.53
N LEU A 166 11.85 -10.41 6.62
CA LEU A 166 12.90 -9.47 6.19
C LEU A 166 14.19 -9.71 6.96
N ASN A 167 15.24 -10.13 6.25
CA ASN A 167 16.55 -10.40 6.86
C ASN A 167 17.33 -9.10 7.18
N ASP A 168 18.49 -9.25 7.83
CA ASP A 168 19.30 -8.12 8.29
C ASP A 168 20.19 -7.53 7.18
N LYS A 169 20.13 -8.06 5.96
CA LYS A 169 20.88 -7.58 4.80
C LYS A 169 20.09 -6.60 3.94
N VAL A 170 18.87 -6.25 4.32
CA VAL A 170 18.05 -5.27 3.62
C VAL A 170 17.61 -4.15 4.56
N VAL A 171 17.40 -2.97 3.98
CA VAL A 171 16.90 -1.79 4.69
C VAL A 171 15.60 -1.37 4.03
N THR A 172 14.54 -1.24 4.83
CA THR A 172 13.22 -0.87 4.32
C THR A 172 13.17 0.58 3.86
N VAL A 173 12.28 0.88 2.94
CA VAL A 173 11.97 2.25 2.52
C VAL A 173 11.53 3.10 3.72
N ALA A 174 10.76 2.55 4.66
CA ALA A 174 10.36 3.24 5.88
C ALA A 174 11.57 3.71 6.72
N THR A 175 12.57 2.83 6.91
CA THR A 175 13.81 3.20 7.60
C THR A 175 14.55 4.34 6.87
N ARG A 176 14.70 4.24 5.55
CA ARG A 176 15.39 5.26 4.74
C ARG A 176 14.67 6.61 4.75
N LEU A 177 13.34 6.59 4.68
CA LEU A 177 12.52 7.80 4.75
C LEU A 177 12.54 8.43 6.14
N LYS A 178 12.52 7.63 7.19
CA LYS A 178 12.70 8.09 8.58
C LYS A 178 14.04 8.82 8.76
N ASP A 179 15.12 8.23 8.25
CA ASP A 179 16.47 8.87 8.28
C ASP A 179 16.51 10.16 7.45
N ALA A 180 15.67 10.26 6.41
CA ALA A 180 15.49 11.48 5.61
C ALA A 180 14.60 12.54 6.27
N GLY A 181 14.13 12.29 7.49
CA GLY A 181 13.33 13.22 8.30
C GLY A 181 11.83 13.13 8.08
N TYR A 182 11.33 12.06 7.49
CA TYR A 182 9.90 11.78 7.39
C TYR A 182 9.37 11.17 8.70
N HIS A 183 8.13 11.49 9.04
CA HIS A 183 7.34 10.61 9.88
C HIS A 183 6.94 9.37 9.11
N THR A 184 6.89 8.21 9.75
CA THR A 184 6.65 6.93 9.07
C THR A 184 5.55 6.16 9.79
N TYR A 185 4.45 5.91 9.07
CA TYR A 185 3.22 5.32 9.60
C TYR A 185 2.81 4.09 8.83
N MET A 186 2.25 3.09 9.53
CA MET A 186 1.66 1.91 8.90
C MET A 186 0.36 1.52 9.59
N ALA A 187 -0.64 1.12 8.80
CA ALA A 187 -1.79 0.37 9.31
C ALA A 187 -2.17 -0.75 8.34
N GLY A 188 -2.45 -1.95 8.89
CA GLY A 188 -2.92 -3.10 8.14
C GLY A 188 -1.99 -4.31 8.15
N LYS A 189 -2.06 -5.14 7.09
CA LYS A 189 -1.32 -6.38 6.95
C LYS A 189 0.17 -6.15 6.70
N TRP A 190 1.02 -6.79 7.53
CA TRP A 190 2.48 -6.77 7.39
C TRP A 190 3.03 -7.95 6.59
N HIS A 191 2.88 -9.16 7.11
CA HIS A 191 3.27 -10.44 6.51
C HIS A 191 4.77 -10.54 6.15
N LEU A 192 5.65 -9.85 6.91
CA LEU A 192 7.11 -9.82 6.70
C LEU A 192 7.90 -10.18 7.96
N GLY A 193 7.29 -10.94 8.86
CA GLY A 193 7.86 -11.38 10.12
C GLY A 193 7.12 -10.83 11.34
N LYS A 194 7.13 -11.59 12.45
CA LYS A 194 6.35 -11.32 13.66
C LYS A 194 7.17 -11.31 14.96
N SER A 195 8.49 -11.41 14.83
CA SER A 195 9.39 -11.27 15.98
C SER A 195 9.60 -9.81 16.36
N PRO A 196 10.01 -9.48 17.58
CA PRO A 196 10.29 -8.10 18.00
C PRO A 196 11.30 -7.36 17.11
N THR A 197 12.12 -8.07 16.32
CA THR A 197 13.11 -7.49 15.41
C THR A 197 12.62 -7.37 13.97
N THR A 198 11.44 -7.94 13.66
CA THR A 198 10.89 -8.01 12.29
C THR A 198 9.53 -7.34 12.13
N ILE A 199 8.88 -6.91 13.23
CA ILE A 199 7.64 -6.12 13.20
C ILE A 199 7.87 -4.74 12.53
N PRO A 200 6.83 -4.06 12.06
CA PRO A 200 6.95 -2.76 11.36
C PRO A 200 7.72 -1.70 12.16
N TYR A 201 7.49 -1.61 13.45
CA TYR A 201 8.21 -0.68 14.35
C TYR A 201 9.73 -0.90 14.30
N ALA A 202 10.19 -2.14 14.34
CA ALA A 202 11.61 -2.48 14.22
C ALA A 202 12.17 -2.28 12.79
N LYS A 203 11.30 -2.17 11.79
CA LYS A 203 11.64 -1.99 10.38
C LYS A 203 11.40 -0.55 9.90
N GLY A 204 11.36 0.43 10.82
CA GLY A 204 11.46 1.86 10.53
C GLY A 204 10.15 2.65 10.60
N PHE A 205 9.03 2.04 10.92
CA PHE A 205 7.79 2.77 11.17
C PHE A 205 7.77 3.34 12.59
N GLU A 206 7.51 4.64 12.74
CA GLU A 206 7.42 5.31 14.04
C GLU A 206 6.12 4.97 14.77
N ARG A 207 5.05 4.86 14.01
CA ARG A 207 3.76 4.39 14.48
C ARG A 207 3.26 3.31 13.56
N SER A 208 2.72 2.26 14.15
CA SER A 208 2.15 1.17 13.38
C SER A 208 1.03 0.48 14.13
N PHE A 209 -0.03 0.08 13.41
CA PHE A 209 -1.01 -0.91 13.85
C PHE A 209 -1.06 -2.01 12.79
N ALA A 210 -0.58 -3.19 13.12
CA ALA A 210 -0.34 -4.19 12.07
C ALA A 210 -0.75 -5.61 12.45
N LEU A 211 -1.40 -6.30 11.48
CA LEU A 211 -1.61 -7.74 11.45
C LEU A 211 -0.34 -8.42 10.92
N MET A 212 0.18 -9.40 11.65
CA MET A 212 1.46 -10.05 11.32
C MET A 212 1.32 -11.17 10.31
N GLU A 213 0.20 -11.89 10.30
CA GLU A 213 -0.10 -13.03 9.44
C GLU A 213 -0.55 -12.61 8.03
N SER A 214 -0.78 -13.61 7.17
CA SER A 214 -1.24 -13.38 5.79
C SER A 214 -2.67 -12.87 5.68
N GLY A 215 -3.45 -12.92 6.75
CA GLY A 215 -4.83 -12.45 6.83
C GLY A 215 -5.48 -12.81 8.16
N ALA A 216 -6.66 -12.29 8.40
CA ALA A 216 -7.49 -12.56 9.57
C ALA A 216 -8.97 -12.33 9.23
N ASP A 217 -9.89 -12.75 10.11
CA ASP A 217 -11.28 -12.33 10.05
C ASP A 217 -11.38 -10.80 10.15
N ASN A 218 -12.29 -10.20 9.38
CA ASN A 218 -12.41 -8.74 9.31
C ASN A 218 -13.18 -8.12 10.50
N TYR A 219 -13.90 -8.93 11.28
CA TYR A 219 -14.74 -8.48 12.39
C TYR A 219 -14.21 -8.87 13.77
N VAL A 220 -13.35 -9.91 13.84
CA VAL A 220 -12.91 -10.47 15.12
C VAL A 220 -11.44 -10.89 15.09
N ASP A 221 -10.84 -11.05 16.27
CA ASP A 221 -9.47 -11.55 16.47
C ASP A 221 -9.45 -13.09 16.29
N GLN A 222 -9.51 -13.52 15.02
CA GLN A 222 -9.59 -14.93 14.64
C GLN A 222 -8.77 -15.20 13.38
N PRO A 223 -8.01 -16.32 13.33
CA PRO A 223 -7.40 -16.79 12.10
C PRO A 223 -8.46 -17.04 11.01
N TYR A 224 -8.07 -16.79 9.78
CA TYR A 224 -8.92 -17.07 8.62
C TYR A 224 -8.70 -18.49 8.05
N SER A 225 -7.68 -19.20 8.52
CA SER A 225 -7.24 -20.49 7.96
C SER A 225 -6.68 -21.41 9.03
N ALA A 226 -6.88 -22.71 8.84
CA ALA A 226 -6.27 -23.77 9.63
C ALA A 226 -4.72 -23.79 9.58
N LEU A 227 -4.10 -22.95 8.77
CA LEU A 227 -2.65 -22.77 8.72
C LEU A 227 -2.10 -22.02 9.94
N TYR A 228 -2.95 -21.31 10.68
CA TYR A 228 -2.57 -20.48 11.83
C TYR A 228 -3.31 -20.91 13.10
N GLU A 229 -2.59 -21.04 14.18
CA GLU A 229 -3.17 -21.29 15.51
C GLU A 229 -3.88 -20.05 16.06
N LYS A 230 -3.29 -18.88 15.80
CA LYS A 230 -3.81 -17.56 16.20
C LYS A 230 -3.26 -16.48 15.26
N VAL A 231 -3.84 -15.29 15.34
CA VAL A 231 -3.31 -14.09 14.69
C VAL A 231 -2.67 -13.16 15.72
N HIS A 232 -1.73 -12.33 15.25
CA HIS A 232 -1.01 -11.40 16.11
C HIS A 232 -1.17 -9.99 15.57
N TYR A 233 -1.59 -9.09 16.46
CA TYR A 233 -1.63 -7.66 16.20
C TYR A 233 -0.60 -6.94 17.08
N PHE A 234 0.08 -5.97 16.47
CA PHE A 234 0.98 -5.08 17.19
C PHE A 234 0.57 -3.64 16.96
N GLU A 235 0.57 -2.85 18.03
CA GLU A 235 0.58 -1.39 17.95
C GLU A 235 1.97 -0.91 18.39
N ASP A 236 2.72 -0.35 17.46
CA ASP A 236 4.13 -0.02 17.61
C ASP A 236 4.95 -1.28 18.02
N ASP A 237 5.56 -1.29 19.18
CA ASP A 237 6.36 -2.42 19.72
C ASP A 237 5.57 -3.35 20.65
N LYS A 238 4.26 -3.13 20.81
CA LYS A 238 3.43 -3.85 21.78
C LYS A 238 2.42 -4.76 21.08
N ALA A 239 2.35 -6.00 21.53
CA ALA A 239 1.26 -6.89 21.16
C ALA A 239 -0.06 -6.35 21.75
N VAL A 240 -1.12 -6.32 20.93
CA VAL A 240 -2.44 -5.82 21.30
C VAL A 240 -3.52 -6.79 20.88
N SER A 241 -4.68 -6.71 21.54
CA SER A 241 -5.91 -7.38 21.10
C SER A 241 -6.80 -6.39 20.35
N LEU A 242 -7.63 -6.89 19.46
CA LEU A 242 -8.61 -6.08 18.75
C LEU A 242 -9.70 -5.54 19.69
N PRO A 243 -10.31 -4.39 19.38
CA PRO A 243 -11.55 -3.96 20.03
C PRO A 243 -12.64 -5.03 19.89
N THR A 244 -13.36 -5.28 20.97
CA THR A 244 -14.46 -6.26 20.98
C THR A 244 -15.76 -5.76 20.33
N GLU A 245 -15.88 -4.43 20.22
CA GLU A 245 -17.04 -3.74 19.65
C GLU A 245 -16.62 -2.81 18.52
N ASN A 246 -17.46 -2.70 17.51
CA ASN A 246 -17.30 -1.77 16.38
C ASN A 246 -15.97 -1.91 15.59
N TYR A 247 -15.33 -3.07 15.66
CA TYR A 247 -14.17 -3.35 14.84
C TYR A 247 -14.59 -3.89 13.47
N PHE A 248 -14.07 -3.26 12.43
CA PHE A 248 -14.03 -3.77 11.06
C PHE A 248 -12.68 -3.35 10.46
N SER A 249 -11.89 -4.30 9.97
CA SER A 249 -10.49 -4.12 9.63
C SER A 249 -10.23 -2.90 8.74
N THR A 250 -10.96 -2.76 7.63
CA THR A 250 -10.77 -1.70 6.64
C THR A 250 -10.97 -0.30 7.24
N SER A 251 -12.05 -0.09 7.99
CA SER A 251 -12.33 1.19 8.66
C SER A 251 -11.30 1.48 9.74
N TYR A 252 -10.95 0.46 10.52
CA TYR A 252 -10.02 0.62 11.64
C TYR A 252 -8.60 0.99 11.19
N TYR A 253 -8.10 0.37 10.11
CA TYR A 253 -6.80 0.74 9.54
C TYR A 253 -6.82 2.17 8.99
N THR A 254 -7.92 2.57 8.38
CA THR A 254 -8.14 3.94 7.91
C THR A 254 -8.09 4.95 9.06
N ASP A 255 -8.82 4.66 10.15
CA ASP A 255 -8.83 5.51 11.36
C ASP A 255 -7.43 5.65 11.95
N LYS A 256 -6.69 4.55 12.08
CA LYS A 256 -5.30 4.57 12.59
C LYS A 256 -4.37 5.44 11.72
N ILE A 257 -4.47 5.38 10.39
CA ILE A 257 -3.65 6.23 9.52
C ILE A 257 -4.00 7.71 9.67
N ILE A 258 -5.29 8.04 9.72
CA ILE A 258 -5.75 9.42 9.94
C ILE A 258 -5.25 9.93 11.30
N ASP A 259 -5.39 9.13 12.36
CA ASP A 259 -4.90 9.46 13.70
C ASP A 259 -3.39 9.69 13.74
N TYR A 260 -2.60 8.83 13.06
CA TYR A 260 -1.15 8.97 13.03
C TYR A 260 -0.71 10.23 12.26
N ILE A 261 -1.33 10.53 11.11
CA ILE A 261 -1.04 11.75 10.35
C ILE A 261 -1.41 12.97 11.21
N SER A 262 -2.56 12.96 11.89
CA SER A 262 -3.01 14.08 12.71
C SER A 262 -2.10 14.36 13.90
N SER A 263 -1.47 13.31 14.48
CA SER A 263 -0.65 13.42 15.69
C SER A 263 0.62 14.26 15.52
N ASN A 264 1.13 14.43 14.30
CA ASN A 264 2.37 15.16 13.99
C ASN A 264 2.17 16.28 12.95
N GLN A 265 0.93 16.67 12.67
CA GLN A 265 0.59 17.66 11.64
C GLN A 265 1.28 19.02 11.82
N GLU A 266 1.53 19.43 13.07
CA GLU A 266 2.01 20.77 13.39
C GLU A 266 3.54 20.94 13.31
N ASP A 267 4.34 19.87 13.19
CA ASP A 267 5.80 19.97 13.19
C ASP A 267 6.42 20.27 11.82
N GLY A 268 5.59 20.27 10.77
CA GLY A 268 5.97 20.64 9.41
C GLY A 268 6.85 19.63 8.66
N LYS A 269 7.09 18.45 9.21
CA LYS A 269 7.79 17.37 8.52
C LYS A 269 6.87 16.63 7.57
N PRO A 270 7.41 16.10 6.46
CA PRO A 270 6.65 15.21 5.59
C PRO A 270 6.38 13.87 6.27
N PHE A 271 5.37 13.15 5.81
CA PHE A 271 5.09 11.79 6.25
C PHE A 271 5.17 10.77 5.10
N PHE A 272 5.50 9.54 5.46
CA PHE A 272 5.27 8.33 4.68
C PHE A 272 4.23 7.47 5.41
N ALA A 273 3.06 7.32 4.81
CA ALA A 273 1.98 6.48 5.34
C ALA A 273 1.78 5.27 4.41
N TYR A 274 1.89 4.07 4.98
CA TYR A 274 1.64 2.81 4.30
C TYR A 274 0.34 2.19 4.82
N VAL A 275 -0.69 2.20 3.99
CA VAL A 275 -1.99 1.58 4.28
C VAL A 275 -2.07 0.26 3.53
N ALA A 276 -1.91 -0.83 4.25
CA ALA A 276 -1.92 -2.18 3.70
C ALA A 276 -3.23 -2.87 4.09
N TYR A 277 -4.28 -2.59 3.33
CA TYR A 277 -5.57 -3.24 3.56
C TYR A 277 -5.43 -4.75 3.42
N GLN A 278 -6.19 -5.52 4.21
CA GLN A 278 -6.39 -6.94 3.95
C GLN A 278 -7.60 -7.18 3.03
N ALA A 279 -8.34 -6.13 2.68
CA ALA A 279 -9.33 -6.16 1.61
C ALA A 279 -8.59 -6.20 0.26
N VAL A 280 -8.96 -7.05 -0.64
CA VAL A 280 -10.14 -7.92 -0.73
C VAL A 280 -9.80 -9.43 -0.55
N HIS A 281 -8.75 -9.74 0.24
CA HIS A 281 -8.39 -11.11 0.60
C HIS A 281 -9.52 -11.80 1.38
N TYR A 282 -9.71 -13.09 1.18
CA TYR A 282 -10.67 -13.86 1.96
C TYR A 282 -10.27 -13.98 3.45
N PRO A 283 -11.24 -14.15 4.38
CA PRO A 283 -12.67 -14.27 4.13
C PRO A 283 -13.25 -12.97 3.56
N LEU A 284 -14.04 -13.10 2.48
CA LEU A 284 -14.73 -11.96 1.90
C LEU A 284 -15.82 -11.51 2.87
N GLN A 285 -15.65 -10.32 3.40
CA GLN A 285 -16.54 -9.76 4.41
C GLN A 285 -16.67 -8.25 4.20
N ALA A 286 -17.88 -7.73 4.30
CA ALA A 286 -18.15 -6.30 4.22
C ALA A 286 -19.45 -5.95 4.97
N PRO A 287 -19.66 -4.68 5.37
CA PRO A 287 -20.93 -4.23 5.86
C PRO A 287 -22.04 -4.51 4.83
N LYS A 288 -23.21 -4.95 5.34
CA LYS A 288 -24.29 -5.49 4.51
C LYS A 288 -24.75 -4.55 3.40
N GLU A 289 -24.80 -3.26 3.68
CA GLU A 289 -25.20 -2.21 2.73
C GLU A 289 -24.31 -2.16 1.48
N PHE A 290 -23.03 -2.44 1.61
CA PHE A 290 -22.11 -2.52 0.47
C PHE A 290 -22.33 -3.77 -0.37
N ILE A 291 -22.60 -4.91 0.28
CA ILE A 291 -22.86 -6.17 -0.43
C ILE A 291 -24.18 -6.09 -1.19
N ASP A 292 -25.24 -5.59 -0.54
CA ASP A 292 -26.60 -5.55 -1.11
C ASP A 292 -26.72 -4.56 -2.29
N LYS A 293 -25.80 -3.59 -2.40
CA LYS A 293 -25.70 -2.69 -3.55
C LYS A 293 -25.53 -3.45 -4.88
N TYR A 294 -24.90 -4.61 -4.84
CA TYR A 294 -24.60 -5.41 -6.02
C TYR A 294 -25.61 -6.54 -6.28
N ASN A 295 -26.78 -6.52 -5.64
CA ASN A 295 -27.83 -7.51 -5.88
C ASN A 295 -28.21 -7.59 -7.36
N GLY A 296 -28.17 -8.81 -7.94
CA GLY A 296 -28.54 -9.08 -9.33
C GLY A 296 -27.46 -8.75 -10.37
N VAL A 297 -26.33 -8.14 -9.99
CA VAL A 297 -25.25 -7.75 -10.94
C VAL A 297 -24.56 -8.99 -11.50
N TYR A 298 -24.42 -10.05 -10.73
CA TYR A 298 -23.60 -11.21 -11.05
C TYR A 298 -24.40 -12.47 -11.46
N ASP A 299 -25.72 -12.35 -11.59
CA ASP A 299 -26.62 -13.48 -11.88
C ASP A 299 -26.37 -14.14 -13.24
N LYS A 300 -25.73 -13.42 -14.19
CA LYS A 300 -25.38 -13.94 -15.50
C LYS A 300 -24.06 -14.74 -15.52
N GLY A 301 -23.38 -14.81 -14.39
CA GLY A 301 -22.15 -15.58 -14.21
C GLY A 301 -20.90 -14.97 -14.82
N TRP A 302 -19.80 -15.66 -14.57
CA TRP A 302 -18.44 -15.20 -14.90
C TRP A 302 -18.15 -15.09 -16.40
N HIS A 303 -18.72 -15.96 -17.25
CA HIS A 303 -18.42 -15.91 -18.68
C HIS A 303 -18.92 -14.60 -19.32
N GLU A 304 -20.15 -14.20 -19.02
CA GLU A 304 -20.71 -12.96 -19.57
C GLU A 304 -20.02 -11.72 -19.02
N LEU A 305 -19.69 -11.74 -17.72
CA LEU A 305 -19.00 -10.61 -17.11
C LEU A 305 -17.57 -10.43 -17.63
N ARG A 306 -16.82 -11.52 -17.87
CA ARG A 306 -15.49 -11.45 -18.51
C ARG A 306 -15.57 -10.84 -19.92
N LYS A 307 -16.59 -11.22 -20.71
CA LYS A 307 -16.83 -10.62 -22.03
C LYS A 307 -17.11 -9.13 -21.93
N ALA A 308 -17.92 -8.71 -20.94
CA ALA A 308 -18.22 -7.30 -20.72
C ALA A 308 -16.97 -6.51 -20.30
N ARG A 309 -16.18 -7.04 -19.34
CA ARG A 309 -14.95 -6.39 -18.86
C ARG A 309 -13.89 -6.23 -19.94
N ILE A 310 -13.59 -7.26 -20.74
CA ILE A 310 -12.60 -7.12 -21.82
C ILE A 310 -13.08 -6.15 -22.92
N ALA A 311 -14.37 -6.12 -23.21
CA ALA A 311 -14.92 -5.15 -24.15
C ALA A 311 -14.73 -3.71 -23.63
N LYS A 312 -15.00 -3.48 -22.34
CA LYS A 312 -14.77 -2.18 -21.68
C LYS A 312 -13.30 -1.81 -21.62
N GLN A 313 -12.42 -2.75 -21.32
CA GLN A 313 -10.96 -2.55 -21.31
C GLN A 313 -10.41 -2.16 -22.68
N LYS A 314 -10.93 -2.75 -23.75
CA LYS A 314 -10.61 -2.37 -25.15
C LYS A 314 -11.08 -0.95 -25.46
N GLU A 315 -12.30 -0.59 -25.05
CA GLU A 315 -12.85 0.76 -25.20
C GLU A 315 -11.97 1.80 -24.48
N LEU A 316 -11.53 1.49 -23.24
CA LEU A 316 -10.68 2.35 -22.43
C LEU A 316 -9.20 2.35 -22.87
N GLY A 317 -8.79 1.49 -23.79
CA GLY A 317 -7.40 1.34 -24.20
C GLY A 317 -6.50 0.67 -23.13
N ILE A 318 -7.10 0.01 -22.14
CA ILE A 318 -6.39 -0.72 -21.07
C ILE A 318 -5.72 -1.97 -21.62
N THR A 319 -6.30 -2.58 -22.62
CA THR A 319 -5.76 -3.77 -23.28
C THR A 319 -5.77 -3.64 -24.80
N SER A 320 -4.94 -4.44 -25.48
CA SER A 320 -4.89 -4.49 -26.95
C SER A 320 -6.25 -4.87 -27.55
N GLN A 321 -6.57 -4.30 -28.71
CA GLN A 321 -7.74 -4.73 -29.50
C GLN A 321 -7.65 -6.20 -29.93
N GLU A 322 -6.44 -6.73 -30.04
CA GLU A 322 -6.16 -8.13 -30.42
C GLU A 322 -6.33 -9.12 -29.25
N ALA A 323 -6.35 -8.63 -28.00
CA ALA A 323 -6.47 -9.46 -26.83
C ALA A 323 -7.75 -10.32 -26.87
N VAL A 324 -7.60 -11.59 -26.54
CA VAL A 324 -8.70 -12.57 -26.46
C VAL A 324 -8.74 -13.15 -25.06
N LEU A 325 -9.91 -13.63 -24.64
CA LEU A 325 -10.03 -14.27 -23.32
C LEU A 325 -9.53 -15.71 -23.39
N LYS A 326 -8.75 -16.11 -22.39
CA LYS A 326 -8.49 -17.54 -22.15
C LYS A 326 -9.78 -18.20 -21.69
N THR A 327 -10.18 -19.27 -22.37
CA THR A 327 -11.36 -20.07 -22.03
C THR A 327 -10.99 -21.47 -21.54
N ASP A 328 -9.78 -21.93 -21.91
CA ASP A 328 -9.25 -23.23 -21.50
C ASP A 328 -8.33 -23.03 -20.27
N TYR A 329 -8.80 -23.49 -19.13
CA TYR A 329 -8.08 -23.51 -17.85
C TYR A 329 -7.64 -24.92 -17.43
N ASP A 330 -7.62 -25.87 -18.39
CA ASP A 330 -7.30 -27.29 -18.16
C ASP A 330 -5.82 -27.57 -17.84
N ALA A 331 -4.96 -26.54 -17.85
CA ALA A 331 -3.54 -26.70 -17.55
C ALA A 331 -3.27 -27.14 -16.10
N THR A 332 -4.22 -26.95 -15.19
CA THR A 332 -4.09 -27.37 -13.81
C THR A 332 -4.62 -28.79 -13.59
N THR A 333 -3.92 -29.58 -12.82
CA THR A 333 -4.37 -30.92 -12.43
C THR A 333 -5.35 -30.92 -11.24
N ARG A 334 -5.71 -29.72 -10.74
CA ARG A 334 -6.58 -29.57 -9.58
C ARG A 334 -7.98 -29.21 -9.96
N ASP A 335 -8.94 -30.09 -9.65
CA ASP A 335 -10.34 -29.91 -10.00
C ASP A 335 -10.95 -28.61 -9.45
N TYR A 336 -10.59 -28.21 -8.25
CA TYR A 336 -11.11 -26.98 -7.61
C TYR A 336 -10.52 -25.68 -8.16
N TRP A 337 -9.52 -25.73 -9.06
CA TRP A 337 -9.05 -24.57 -9.83
C TRP A 337 -9.61 -24.51 -11.24
N LYS A 338 -10.34 -25.54 -11.66
CA LYS A 338 -11.06 -25.53 -12.93
C LYS A 338 -12.27 -24.62 -12.82
N ILE A 339 -12.54 -23.88 -13.86
CA ILE A 339 -13.73 -23.04 -13.95
C ILE A 339 -14.86 -23.92 -14.50
N PRO A 340 -15.90 -24.24 -13.72
CA PRO A 340 -17.03 -24.98 -14.23
C PRO A 340 -17.81 -24.15 -15.25
N ASP A 341 -18.55 -24.79 -16.12
CA ASP A 341 -19.53 -24.10 -16.96
C ASP A 341 -20.65 -23.56 -16.06
N TRP A 342 -20.90 -22.24 -16.13
CA TRP A 342 -21.96 -21.59 -15.36
C TRP A 342 -23.32 -22.25 -15.52
N GLU A 343 -23.65 -22.66 -16.72
CA GLU A 343 -24.94 -23.30 -17.02
C GLU A 343 -25.05 -24.74 -16.49
N SER A 344 -23.94 -25.34 -16.07
CA SER A 344 -23.95 -26.65 -15.42
C SER A 344 -24.31 -26.60 -13.93
N LEU A 345 -24.29 -25.41 -13.34
CA LEU A 345 -24.61 -25.19 -11.92
C LEU A 345 -26.14 -25.22 -11.70
N SER A 346 -26.54 -25.74 -10.55
CA SER A 346 -27.92 -25.59 -10.07
C SER A 346 -28.24 -24.11 -9.76
N GLU A 347 -29.52 -23.76 -9.68
CA GLU A 347 -29.95 -22.40 -9.37
C GLU A 347 -29.48 -21.95 -7.98
N GLU A 348 -29.37 -22.88 -7.02
CA GLU A 348 -28.85 -22.59 -5.69
C GLU A 348 -27.34 -22.32 -5.71
N GLU A 349 -26.56 -23.13 -6.44
CA GLU A 349 -25.12 -22.90 -6.64
C GLU A 349 -24.85 -21.59 -7.40
N LYS A 350 -25.66 -21.25 -8.42
CA LYS A 350 -25.58 -19.96 -9.13
C LYS A 350 -25.83 -18.79 -8.16
N ALA A 351 -26.87 -18.88 -7.35
CA ALA A 351 -27.21 -17.83 -6.38
C ALA A 351 -26.14 -17.66 -5.29
N PHE A 352 -25.61 -18.77 -4.75
CA PHE A 352 -24.51 -18.78 -3.81
C PHE A 352 -23.25 -18.14 -4.42
N SER A 353 -22.87 -18.57 -5.62
CA SER A 353 -21.71 -18.05 -6.32
C SER A 353 -21.86 -16.57 -6.70
N ALA A 354 -23.04 -16.15 -7.19
CA ALA A 354 -23.30 -14.74 -7.45
C ALA A 354 -23.19 -13.89 -6.18
N ARG A 355 -23.70 -14.40 -5.05
CA ARG A 355 -23.59 -13.71 -3.75
C ARG A 355 -22.16 -13.63 -3.24
N SER A 356 -21.31 -14.62 -3.53
CA SER A 356 -19.88 -14.55 -3.22
C SER A 356 -19.21 -13.37 -3.94
N MET A 357 -19.50 -13.18 -5.24
CA MET A 357 -18.97 -12.03 -5.99
C MET A 357 -19.56 -10.69 -5.54
N GLN A 358 -20.86 -10.67 -5.15
CA GLN A 358 -21.45 -9.45 -4.53
C GLN A 358 -20.71 -9.07 -3.25
N THR A 359 -20.30 -10.07 -2.46
CA THR A 359 -19.54 -9.85 -1.21
C THR A 359 -18.15 -9.27 -1.52
N TYR A 360 -17.46 -9.81 -2.52
CA TYR A 360 -16.18 -9.27 -2.99
C TYR A 360 -16.31 -7.82 -3.47
N ALA A 361 -17.31 -7.55 -4.31
CA ALA A 361 -17.58 -6.20 -4.81
C ALA A 361 -17.89 -5.21 -3.67
N GLY A 362 -18.71 -5.63 -2.70
CA GLY A 362 -19.01 -4.82 -1.52
C GLY A 362 -17.78 -4.56 -0.64
N MET A 363 -16.85 -5.53 -0.55
CA MET A 363 -15.60 -5.36 0.20
C MET A 363 -14.68 -4.34 -0.48
N LEU A 364 -14.59 -4.37 -1.81
CA LEU A 364 -13.80 -3.41 -2.60
C LEU A 364 -14.41 -2.00 -2.55
N ASP A 365 -15.72 -1.87 -2.73
CA ASP A 365 -16.45 -0.60 -2.62
C ASP A 365 -16.25 0.03 -1.21
N ASN A 366 -16.35 -0.77 -0.16
CA ASN A 366 -16.05 -0.30 1.20
C ASN A 366 -14.60 0.16 1.36
N MET A 367 -13.63 -0.51 0.73
CA MET A 367 -12.24 -0.07 0.72
C MET A 367 -12.09 1.26 -0.02
N ASP A 368 -12.74 1.44 -1.16
CA ASP A 368 -12.71 2.70 -1.92
C ASP A 368 -13.27 3.87 -1.11
N VAL A 369 -14.39 3.67 -0.41
CA VAL A 369 -14.96 4.68 0.50
C VAL A 369 -13.95 5.06 1.61
N ASN A 370 -13.25 4.10 2.17
CA ASN A 370 -12.24 4.34 3.21
C ASN A 370 -10.99 5.06 2.66
N ILE A 371 -10.55 4.75 1.44
CA ILE A 371 -9.53 5.53 0.72
C ILE A 371 -10.00 6.98 0.53
N GLY A 372 -11.27 7.16 0.15
CA GLY A 372 -11.90 8.48 0.05
C GLY A 372 -11.85 9.28 1.36
N ARG A 373 -11.99 8.62 2.53
CA ARG A 373 -11.86 9.27 3.85
C ARG A 373 -10.45 9.81 4.10
N ILE A 374 -9.39 9.05 3.76
CA ILE A 374 -8.01 9.51 3.89
C ILE A 374 -7.77 10.71 2.96
N ILE A 375 -8.23 10.63 1.71
CA ILE A 375 -8.10 11.73 0.72
C ILE A 375 -8.84 12.98 1.20
N ALA A 376 -10.04 12.83 1.75
CA ALA A 376 -10.82 13.94 2.31
C ALA A 376 -10.09 14.61 3.46
N TYR A 377 -9.53 13.80 4.37
CA TYR A 377 -8.72 14.30 5.48
C TYR A 377 -7.48 15.07 5.01
N LEU A 378 -6.74 14.56 4.01
CA LEU A 378 -5.60 15.26 3.44
C LEU A 378 -5.98 16.62 2.82
N LYS A 379 -7.18 16.72 2.23
CA LYS A 379 -7.73 18.00 1.71
C LYS A 379 -8.12 18.94 2.85
N GLU A 380 -8.73 18.44 3.90
CA GLU A 380 -9.12 19.22 5.09
C GLU A 380 -7.91 19.88 5.75
N ILE A 381 -6.79 19.14 5.90
CA ILE A 381 -5.56 19.67 6.48
C ILE A 381 -4.66 20.44 5.48
N GLY A 382 -5.08 20.58 4.21
CA GLY A 382 -4.34 21.31 3.18
C GLY A 382 -3.07 20.63 2.66
N GLU A 383 -2.91 19.31 2.88
CA GLU A 383 -1.71 18.56 2.47
C GLU A 383 -1.92 17.72 1.19
N TYR A 384 -3.14 17.65 0.63
CA TYR A 384 -3.44 16.85 -0.56
C TYR A 384 -2.55 17.24 -1.77
N GLU A 385 -2.40 18.55 -2.03
CA GLU A 385 -1.62 19.04 -3.17
C GLU A 385 -0.10 18.76 -3.02
N ASN A 386 0.37 18.48 -1.82
CA ASN A 386 1.77 18.12 -1.54
C ASN A 386 1.92 16.63 -1.17
N THR A 387 1.03 15.78 -1.64
CA THR A 387 1.06 14.34 -1.34
C THR A 387 1.13 13.52 -2.63
N LEU A 388 2.19 12.69 -2.73
CA LEU A 388 2.22 11.59 -3.71
C LEU A 388 1.37 10.44 -3.17
N ILE A 389 0.32 10.09 -3.91
CA ILE A 389 -0.55 8.95 -3.59
C ILE A 389 -0.30 7.84 -4.59
N ILE A 390 0.01 6.64 -4.11
CA ILE A 390 0.18 5.43 -4.92
C ILE A 390 -0.86 4.41 -4.48
N PHE A 391 -1.56 3.81 -5.44
CA PHE A 391 -2.50 2.72 -5.26
C PHE A 391 -2.12 1.53 -6.14
N MET A 392 -2.12 0.32 -5.56
CA MET A 392 -1.85 -0.94 -6.28
C MET A 392 -2.37 -2.15 -5.50
N SER A 393 -2.38 -3.33 -6.15
CA SER A 393 -2.54 -4.64 -5.48
C SER A 393 -1.20 -5.32 -5.26
N ASP A 394 -1.10 -6.27 -4.32
CA ASP A 394 0.12 -7.03 -4.07
C ASP A 394 0.27 -8.29 -4.94
N ASN A 395 -0.79 -8.81 -5.50
CA ASN A 395 -0.82 -9.86 -6.52
C ASN A 395 -2.18 -9.86 -7.20
N GLY A 396 -2.34 -10.70 -8.23
CA GLY A 396 -3.65 -10.90 -8.83
C GLY A 396 -4.63 -11.60 -7.91
N ALA A 397 -5.91 -11.61 -8.29
CA ALA A 397 -6.99 -12.19 -7.51
C ALA A 397 -6.72 -13.65 -7.15
N ASP A 398 -7.13 -14.04 -5.94
CA ASP A 398 -6.95 -15.40 -5.43
C ASP A 398 -8.19 -16.26 -5.74
N PRO A 399 -8.06 -17.39 -6.43
CA PRO A 399 -9.19 -18.29 -6.71
C PRO A 399 -9.76 -18.96 -5.46
N SER A 400 -9.19 -18.80 -4.31
CA SER A 400 -9.26 -19.49 -3.02
C SER A 400 -10.22 -20.67 -2.95
N THR A 401 -9.83 -21.70 -2.27
CA THR A 401 -10.60 -22.93 -2.08
C THR A 401 -10.13 -23.63 -0.80
N GLN A 402 -9.60 -22.87 0.16
CA GLN A 402 -9.03 -23.46 1.39
C GLN A 402 -10.01 -24.31 2.19
N PRO A 403 -11.32 -23.99 2.32
CA PRO A 403 -12.29 -24.85 2.99
C PRO A 403 -12.35 -26.26 2.42
N PHE A 404 -12.01 -26.42 1.14
CA PHE A 404 -12.02 -27.71 0.44
C PHE A 404 -10.67 -28.45 0.47
N PHE A 405 -9.65 -27.90 1.14
CA PHE A 405 -8.38 -28.59 1.31
C PHE A 405 -8.55 -29.85 2.19
N PRO A 406 -7.93 -30.98 1.81
CA PRO A 406 -8.06 -32.20 2.57
C PRO A 406 -7.73 -32.01 4.07
N GLY A 407 -8.72 -32.27 4.92
CA GLY A 407 -8.59 -32.19 6.38
C GLY A 407 -8.84 -30.80 6.99
N PHE A 408 -9.20 -29.78 6.21
CA PHE A 408 -9.49 -28.44 6.74
C PHE A 408 -10.97 -28.24 7.12
N LYS A 409 -11.89 -28.98 6.51
CA LYS A 409 -13.34 -28.83 6.77
C LYS A 409 -13.70 -28.78 8.27
N PRO A 410 -13.20 -29.69 9.16
CA PRO A 410 -13.55 -29.62 10.58
C PRO A 410 -13.10 -28.34 11.28
N TRP A 411 -12.01 -27.72 10.79
CA TRP A 411 -11.53 -26.48 11.35
C TRP A 411 -12.49 -25.32 10.96
N TYR A 412 -12.92 -25.25 9.71
CA TYR A 412 -13.85 -24.22 9.25
C TYR A 412 -15.21 -24.34 9.94
N GLU A 413 -15.77 -25.57 10.06
CA GLU A 413 -17.00 -25.84 10.80
C GLU A 413 -16.93 -25.46 12.29
N ALA A 414 -15.71 -25.47 12.88
CA ALA A 414 -15.52 -25.07 14.27
C ALA A 414 -15.35 -23.56 14.48
N HIS A 415 -14.94 -22.81 13.43
CA HIS A 415 -14.57 -21.39 13.53
C HIS A 415 -15.57 -20.44 12.86
N TYR A 416 -16.34 -20.95 11.88
CA TYR A 416 -17.32 -20.17 11.13
C TYR A 416 -18.68 -20.86 11.15
N GLU A 417 -19.73 -20.08 11.36
CA GLU A 417 -21.10 -20.57 11.37
C GLU A 417 -21.59 -20.86 9.94
N TYR A 418 -21.07 -20.11 8.97
CA TYR A 418 -21.46 -20.18 7.56
C TYR A 418 -20.21 -20.24 6.68
N THR A 419 -19.97 -21.36 6.03
CA THR A 419 -18.86 -21.59 5.10
C THR A 419 -19.33 -22.26 3.81
N TYR A 420 -20.11 -23.33 3.93
CA TYR A 420 -20.53 -24.16 2.81
C TYR A 420 -21.96 -23.81 2.38
N LEU A 421 -22.31 -24.14 1.13
CA LEU A 421 -23.64 -23.88 0.58
C LEU A 421 -24.77 -24.35 1.50
N GLU A 422 -24.62 -25.58 2.05
CA GLU A 422 -25.59 -26.20 2.95
C GLU A 422 -25.80 -25.44 4.26
N ASP A 423 -24.82 -24.69 4.74
CA ASP A 423 -24.91 -23.95 6.01
C ASP A 423 -25.93 -22.79 5.93
N TYR A 424 -26.11 -22.25 4.73
CA TYR A 424 -27.01 -21.12 4.49
C TYR A 424 -28.47 -21.49 4.37
N ASN A 425 -28.78 -22.75 4.10
CA ASN A 425 -30.15 -23.25 3.96
C ASN A 425 -31.04 -22.36 3.05
N GLY A 426 -30.45 -21.88 1.95
CA GLY A 426 -31.11 -21.00 0.97
C GLY A 426 -31.20 -19.51 1.36
N ASP A 427 -30.75 -19.11 2.55
CA ASP A 427 -30.70 -17.69 2.98
C ASP A 427 -29.26 -17.17 2.94
N PHE A 428 -28.85 -16.58 1.83
CA PHE A 428 -27.52 -16.00 1.63
C PHE A 428 -27.33 -14.61 2.23
N SER A 429 -28.28 -14.10 3.01
CA SER A 429 -28.17 -12.77 3.66
C SER A 429 -27.03 -12.68 4.69
N LYS A 430 -26.54 -13.83 5.15
CA LYS A 430 -25.43 -13.95 6.10
C LYS A 430 -24.06 -13.95 5.44
N MET A 431 -23.98 -14.16 4.13
CA MET A 431 -22.70 -14.14 3.40
C MET A 431 -22.02 -12.77 3.54
N GLY A 432 -20.76 -12.79 3.91
CA GLY A 432 -19.95 -11.59 4.12
C GLY A 432 -20.16 -10.90 5.47
N GLN A 433 -21.04 -11.44 6.33
CA GLN A 433 -21.27 -10.92 7.68
C GLN A 433 -20.37 -11.62 8.71
N LYS A 434 -20.27 -11.06 9.92
CA LYS A 434 -19.58 -11.69 11.04
C LYS A 434 -20.00 -13.14 11.22
N GLY A 435 -19.04 -14.06 11.35
CA GLY A 435 -19.27 -15.49 11.48
C GLY A 435 -19.39 -16.24 10.16
N SER A 436 -19.29 -15.57 9.00
CA SER A 436 -19.23 -16.23 7.70
C SER A 436 -17.80 -16.26 7.15
N PHE A 437 -17.45 -17.38 6.52
CA PHE A 437 -16.29 -17.47 5.63
C PHE A 437 -16.79 -17.54 4.20
N VAL A 438 -16.37 -16.60 3.38
CA VAL A 438 -16.72 -16.55 1.97
C VAL A 438 -15.46 -16.49 1.15
N ASP A 439 -15.34 -17.32 0.12
CA ASP A 439 -14.45 -17.15 -1.02
C ASP A 439 -15.28 -17.11 -2.32
N PHE A 440 -14.68 -16.69 -3.45
CA PHE A 440 -15.46 -16.53 -4.66
C PHE A 440 -15.06 -17.50 -5.79
N GLY A 441 -14.01 -18.29 -5.58
CA GLY A 441 -13.61 -19.34 -6.46
C GLY A 441 -12.98 -18.90 -7.82
N PRO A 442 -12.54 -19.87 -8.62
CA PRO A 442 -11.73 -19.61 -9.82
C PRO A 442 -12.49 -18.89 -10.94
N GLY A 443 -13.80 -19.06 -11.04
CA GLY A 443 -14.62 -18.38 -12.05
C GLY A 443 -14.60 -16.86 -11.87
N TRP A 444 -14.82 -16.39 -10.67
CA TRP A 444 -14.78 -14.97 -10.34
C TRP A 444 -13.36 -14.41 -10.27
N ALA A 445 -12.37 -15.21 -9.82
CA ALA A 445 -10.98 -14.81 -9.91
C ALA A 445 -10.52 -14.55 -11.35
N ALA A 446 -11.01 -15.35 -12.31
CA ALA A 446 -10.76 -15.11 -13.72
C ALA A 446 -11.47 -13.84 -14.26
N VAL A 447 -12.63 -13.48 -13.70
CA VAL A 447 -13.27 -12.18 -13.97
C VAL A 447 -12.41 -11.04 -13.46
N SER A 448 -11.98 -11.13 -12.21
CA SER A 448 -11.16 -10.12 -11.53
C SER A 448 -9.84 -9.87 -12.26
N ASN A 449 -9.20 -10.91 -12.78
CA ASN A 449 -7.95 -10.80 -13.51
C ASN A 449 -8.09 -10.48 -15.02
N THR A 450 -9.32 -10.30 -15.54
CA THR A 450 -9.53 -9.99 -16.97
C THR A 450 -8.66 -8.81 -17.42
N PRO A 451 -7.94 -8.90 -18.56
CA PRO A 451 -7.93 -9.95 -19.58
C PRO A 451 -6.93 -11.08 -19.33
N ASN A 452 -6.14 -10.98 -18.28
CA ASN A 452 -4.99 -11.82 -17.96
C ASN A 452 -5.40 -13.28 -17.70
N SER A 453 -4.45 -14.22 -17.84
CA SER A 453 -4.68 -15.64 -17.62
C SER A 453 -4.31 -16.07 -16.21
N TYR A 454 -5.07 -16.97 -15.64
CA TYR A 454 -4.92 -17.52 -14.29
C TYR A 454 -4.95 -16.48 -13.17
N TYR A 455 -4.29 -16.75 -12.02
CA TYR A 455 -4.54 -16.11 -10.73
C TYR A 455 -3.27 -16.02 -9.90
N LYS A 456 -3.41 -15.51 -8.67
CA LYS A 456 -2.42 -15.62 -7.60
C LYS A 456 -1.76 -17.00 -7.57
N SER A 457 -0.49 -17.07 -7.22
CA SER A 457 0.40 -18.24 -7.20
C SER A 457 0.84 -18.76 -8.57
N PHE A 458 0.36 -18.18 -9.68
CA PHE A 458 0.85 -18.47 -11.03
C PHE A 458 1.81 -17.37 -11.48
N SER A 459 2.87 -17.74 -12.20
CA SER A 459 3.75 -16.78 -12.86
C SER A 459 3.21 -16.26 -14.21
N THR A 460 1.95 -16.54 -14.52
CA THR A 460 1.22 -15.92 -15.64
C THR A 460 0.79 -14.49 -15.33
N GLU A 461 0.33 -13.76 -16.34
CA GLU A 461 -0.09 -12.36 -16.18
C GLU A 461 -1.18 -12.19 -15.10
N GLY A 462 -2.12 -13.13 -14.96
CA GLY A 462 -3.16 -13.04 -13.93
C GLY A 462 -2.65 -13.16 -12.48
N GLY A 463 -1.46 -13.71 -12.28
CA GLY A 463 -0.83 -13.71 -10.95
C GLY A 463 0.08 -12.50 -10.71
N LEU A 464 0.68 -11.96 -11.79
CA LEU A 464 1.76 -10.95 -11.67
C LEU A 464 1.32 -9.53 -12.05
N ARG A 465 0.39 -9.35 -12.98
CA ARG A 465 0.00 -8.04 -13.51
C ARG A 465 -1.18 -7.47 -12.74
N VAL A 466 -0.98 -6.29 -12.16
CA VAL A 466 -1.97 -5.60 -11.31
C VAL A 466 -2.19 -4.16 -11.75
N PRO A 467 -3.30 -3.51 -11.37
CA PRO A 467 -3.47 -2.10 -11.62
C PRO A 467 -2.51 -1.30 -10.74
N PHE A 468 -1.91 -0.25 -11.32
CA PHE A 468 -1.08 0.71 -10.61
C PHE A 468 -1.49 2.12 -10.97
N ILE A 469 -1.68 2.96 -9.96
CA ILE A 469 -2.04 4.37 -10.10
C ILE A 469 -1.11 5.19 -9.22
N ALA A 470 -0.56 6.28 -9.77
CA ALA A 470 0.18 7.30 -9.03
C ALA A 470 -0.40 8.68 -9.31
N SER A 471 -0.73 9.43 -8.27
CA SER A 471 -1.26 10.79 -8.36
C SER A 471 -0.46 11.73 -7.46
N TYR A 472 0.02 12.82 -8.03
CA TYR A 472 0.67 13.91 -7.31
C TYR A 472 0.34 15.22 -8.03
N PRO A 473 -0.60 16.03 -7.51
CA PRO A 473 -1.09 17.22 -8.18
C PRO A 473 0.04 18.18 -8.60
N GLY A 474 -0.02 18.65 -9.85
CA GLY A 474 0.98 19.57 -10.39
C GLY A 474 2.36 18.97 -10.70
N VAL A 475 2.61 17.70 -10.40
CA VAL A 475 3.89 17.00 -10.64
C VAL A 475 3.72 15.83 -11.60
N ILE A 476 2.72 14.98 -11.40
CA ILE A 476 2.39 13.86 -12.28
C ILE A 476 1.31 14.33 -13.27
N PRO A 477 1.50 14.12 -14.60
CA PRO A 477 0.49 14.47 -15.58
C PRO A 477 -0.86 13.80 -15.33
N GLU A 478 -1.94 14.59 -15.36
CA GLU A 478 -3.30 14.11 -15.11
C GLU A 478 -3.84 13.25 -16.25
N GLY A 479 -4.60 12.21 -15.89
CA GLY A 479 -5.33 11.33 -16.81
C GLY A 479 -4.46 10.56 -17.79
N LYS A 480 -3.16 10.43 -17.51
CA LYS A 480 -2.24 9.75 -18.41
C LYS A 480 -2.25 8.24 -18.14
N GLN A 481 -2.44 7.47 -19.21
CA GLN A 481 -2.31 6.03 -19.20
C GLN A 481 -1.06 5.64 -19.98
N ILE A 482 -0.21 4.79 -19.41
CA ILE A 482 1.02 4.32 -20.06
C ILE A 482 1.15 2.80 -19.99
N ASN A 483 1.70 2.23 -21.06
CA ASN A 483 1.93 0.78 -21.19
C ASN A 483 3.44 0.47 -21.11
N THR A 484 4.16 1.06 -20.15
CA THR A 484 5.56 0.73 -19.92
C THR A 484 5.67 -0.34 -18.85
N PHE A 485 6.58 -1.28 -19.05
CA PHE A 485 6.89 -2.29 -18.04
C PHE A 485 7.48 -1.61 -16.80
N ALA A 486 6.95 -1.98 -15.63
CA ALA A 486 7.50 -1.67 -14.33
C ALA A 486 7.25 -2.85 -13.37
N PHE A 487 8.10 -2.97 -12.36
CA PHE A 487 8.03 -4.06 -11.40
C PHE A 487 8.00 -3.51 -9.97
N VAL A 488 7.35 -4.20 -9.05
CA VAL A 488 7.13 -3.72 -7.67
C VAL A 488 8.41 -3.27 -6.94
N LYS A 489 9.56 -3.86 -7.26
CA LYS A 489 10.85 -3.43 -6.68
C LYS A 489 11.28 -2.02 -7.10
N ASP A 490 10.63 -1.42 -8.09
CA ASP A 490 10.92 -0.07 -8.60
C ASP A 490 10.30 1.04 -7.74
N ILE A 491 9.35 0.69 -6.86
CA ILE A 491 8.70 1.66 -5.98
C ILE A 491 9.67 2.16 -4.91
N ALA A 492 10.37 1.27 -4.21
CA ALA A 492 11.28 1.69 -3.14
C ALA A 492 12.36 2.69 -3.62
N PRO A 493 13.11 2.46 -4.74
CA PRO A 493 14.05 3.45 -5.24
C PRO A 493 13.38 4.75 -5.66
N THR A 494 12.14 4.72 -6.18
CA THR A 494 11.38 5.92 -6.53
C THR A 494 11.11 6.78 -5.30
N LEU A 495 10.62 6.18 -4.22
CA LEU A 495 10.33 6.89 -2.97
C LEU A 495 11.61 7.41 -2.29
N VAL A 496 12.70 6.63 -2.33
CA VAL A 496 13.99 7.06 -1.77
C VAL A 496 14.58 8.20 -2.61
N GLU A 497 14.51 8.17 -3.94
CA GLU A 497 14.98 9.24 -4.80
C GLU A 497 14.23 10.56 -4.54
N ILE A 498 12.93 10.51 -4.33
CA ILE A 498 12.11 11.68 -3.96
C ILE A 498 12.57 12.27 -2.63
N ALA A 499 12.95 11.44 -1.66
CA ALA A 499 13.28 11.88 -0.30
C ALA A 499 14.73 12.34 -0.12
N VAL A 500 15.68 11.65 -0.77
CA VAL A 500 17.15 11.76 -0.53
C VAL A 500 17.96 11.99 -1.81
N GLY A 501 17.42 11.65 -2.99
CA GLY A 501 18.10 11.76 -4.29
C GLY A 501 18.88 10.50 -4.68
N ASP A 502 19.85 10.02 -3.91
CA ASP A 502 20.63 8.80 -4.21
C ASP A 502 20.16 7.60 -3.37
N TYR A 503 19.98 6.45 -4.02
CA TYR A 503 19.51 5.21 -3.40
C TYR A 503 20.45 3.99 -3.61
N LYS A 504 21.51 4.13 -4.42
CA LYS A 504 22.39 3.02 -4.81
C LYS A 504 23.54 2.80 -3.82
N ASN A 505 23.18 2.47 -2.58
CA ASN A 505 24.14 2.20 -1.53
C ASN A 505 24.16 0.71 -1.18
N ASP A 506 25.37 0.14 -1.06
CA ASP A 506 25.64 -1.23 -0.58
C ASP A 506 26.00 -1.29 0.91
N THR A 507 25.95 -0.15 1.59
CA THR A 507 26.23 -0.02 3.02
C THR A 507 25.18 0.82 3.71
N TYR A 508 24.82 0.44 4.94
CA TYR A 508 23.93 1.19 5.81
C TYR A 508 24.40 1.07 7.26
N ASN A 509 24.60 2.23 7.92
CA ASN A 509 25.14 2.30 9.29
C ASN A 509 26.40 1.45 9.50
N GLY A 510 27.32 1.45 8.51
CA GLY A 510 28.58 0.73 8.53
C GLY A 510 28.48 -0.78 8.29
N LYS A 511 27.29 -1.30 7.98
CA LYS A 511 27.08 -2.70 7.62
C LYS A 511 26.86 -2.85 6.12
N THR A 512 27.42 -3.90 5.53
CA THR A 512 27.14 -4.29 4.15
C THR A 512 25.70 -4.78 4.03
N ILE A 513 24.97 -4.24 3.07
CA ILE A 513 23.59 -4.61 2.76
C ILE A 513 23.47 -5.01 1.29
N HIS A 514 22.37 -5.66 0.93
CA HIS A 514 22.00 -5.80 -0.47
C HIS A 514 21.55 -4.45 -1.03
N PRO A 515 22.18 -3.96 -2.13
CA PRO A 515 21.74 -2.72 -2.76
C PRO A 515 20.33 -2.89 -3.36
N ILE A 516 19.61 -1.79 -3.48
CA ILE A 516 18.37 -1.73 -4.23
C ILE A 516 18.65 -2.11 -5.69
N THR A 517 17.88 -3.05 -6.23
CA THR A 517 17.99 -3.55 -7.61
C THR A 517 16.88 -3.04 -8.53
N GLY A 518 15.83 -2.44 -7.99
CA GLY A 518 14.79 -1.77 -8.75
C GLY A 518 15.29 -0.49 -9.43
N ALA A 519 14.60 -0.05 -10.47
CA ALA A 519 14.81 1.21 -11.17
C ALA A 519 13.83 2.28 -10.66
N SER A 520 14.29 3.52 -10.50
CA SER A 520 13.35 4.59 -10.13
C SER A 520 12.40 4.93 -11.28
N MET A 521 11.13 4.99 -10.96
CA MET A 521 10.04 5.40 -11.86
C MET A 521 9.88 6.94 -11.94
N LEU A 522 10.64 7.72 -11.14
CA LEU A 522 10.39 9.14 -10.94
C LEU A 522 10.33 9.95 -12.23
N LYS A 523 11.26 9.73 -13.16
CA LYS A 523 11.26 10.42 -14.46
C LYS A 523 10.04 10.06 -15.30
N THR A 524 9.64 8.81 -15.31
CA THR A 524 8.45 8.33 -16.03
C THR A 524 7.18 8.91 -15.40
N LEU A 525 7.08 8.94 -14.07
CA LEU A 525 5.96 9.55 -13.35
C LEU A 525 5.84 11.06 -13.64
N LYS A 526 6.96 11.77 -13.80
CA LYS A 526 6.95 13.18 -14.19
C LYS A 526 6.68 13.43 -15.69
N GLY A 527 6.60 12.37 -16.50
CA GLY A 527 6.48 12.48 -17.95
C GLY A 527 7.78 12.89 -18.66
N GLU A 528 8.92 12.80 -17.97
CA GLU A 528 10.25 13.13 -18.50
C GLU A 528 10.92 11.92 -19.22
N ALA A 529 10.39 10.72 -19.02
CA ALA A 529 10.81 9.49 -19.70
C ALA A 529 9.58 8.65 -20.07
N GLU A 530 9.67 7.94 -21.19
CA GLU A 530 8.61 7.05 -21.65
C GLU A 530 8.68 5.67 -21.01
N LYS A 531 9.86 5.25 -20.55
CA LYS A 531 10.12 3.89 -20.04
C LYS A 531 10.83 3.94 -18.69
N VAL A 532 10.49 2.98 -17.84
CA VAL A 532 11.19 2.71 -16.57
C VAL A 532 12.43 1.88 -16.83
N HIS A 533 12.31 0.83 -17.65
CA HIS A 533 13.37 -0.10 -18.00
C HIS A 533 13.69 -0.03 -19.50
N PRO A 534 14.96 -0.19 -19.90
CA PRO A 534 15.32 -0.43 -21.30
C PRO A 534 14.66 -1.72 -21.83
N GLU A 535 14.28 -1.76 -23.10
CA GLU A 535 13.63 -2.95 -23.69
C GLU A 535 14.53 -4.20 -23.71
N THR A 536 15.83 -4.02 -23.60
CA THR A 536 16.80 -5.12 -23.56
C THR A 536 17.11 -5.61 -22.15
N GLU A 537 16.59 -4.94 -21.12
CA GLU A 537 16.77 -5.36 -19.74
C GLU A 537 15.96 -6.62 -19.46
N LYS A 538 16.59 -7.58 -18.78
CA LYS A 538 16.00 -8.86 -18.44
C LYS A 538 15.69 -8.87 -16.96
N ILE A 539 14.40 -9.08 -16.62
CA ILE A 539 13.90 -9.04 -15.25
C ILE A 539 13.30 -10.40 -14.93
N GLY A 540 14.01 -11.15 -14.07
CA GLY A 540 13.59 -12.47 -13.62
C GLY A 540 12.67 -12.39 -12.40
N TYR A 541 11.89 -13.43 -12.23
CA TYR A 541 11.03 -13.68 -11.07
C TYR A 541 10.86 -15.19 -10.83
N GLU A 542 10.84 -15.59 -9.56
CA GLU A 542 10.55 -16.97 -9.16
C GLU A 542 9.76 -16.98 -7.85
N LEU A 543 8.83 -17.90 -7.72
CA LEU A 543 8.17 -18.26 -6.47
C LEU A 543 7.70 -19.71 -6.51
N ALA A 544 8.12 -20.50 -5.50
CA ALA A 544 7.66 -21.88 -5.31
C ALA A 544 7.85 -22.80 -6.54
N GLY A 545 8.92 -22.53 -7.33
CA GLY A 545 9.24 -23.24 -8.57
C GLY A 545 8.58 -22.66 -9.83
N ASN A 546 7.65 -21.73 -9.70
CA ASN A 546 7.03 -21.04 -10.82
C ASN A 546 7.88 -19.82 -11.20
N SER A 547 8.21 -19.72 -12.48
CA SER A 547 9.25 -18.83 -12.98
C SER A 547 8.71 -17.90 -14.07
N ALA A 548 9.25 -16.69 -14.14
CA ALA A 548 9.05 -15.79 -15.27
C ALA A 548 10.33 -14.99 -15.56
N ILE A 549 10.52 -14.60 -16.81
CA ILE A 549 11.54 -13.62 -17.21
C ILE A 549 10.96 -12.70 -18.28
N PHE A 550 11.15 -11.41 -18.09
CA PHE A 550 10.65 -10.35 -18.94
C PHE A 550 11.79 -9.70 -19.72
N MET A 551 11.56 -9.35 -20.98
CA MET A 551 12.42 -8.51 -21.80
C MET A 551 11.57 -7.69 -22.79
N GLY A 552 11.44 -6.39 -22.53
CA GLY A 552 10.57 -5.51 -23.29
C GLY A 552 9.13 -6.02 -23.29
N LYS A 553 8.57 -6.32 -24.48
CA LYS A 553 7.21 -6.86 -24.65
C LYS A 553 7.10 -8.38 -24.51
N TYR A 554 8.23 -9.07 -24.38
CA TYR A 554 8.25 -10.53 -24.30
C TYR A 554 8.39 -11.00 -22.86
N LYS A 555 7.69 -12.08 -22.56
CA LYS A 555 7.74 -12.80 -21.30
C LYS A 555 7.85 -14.29 -21.55
N MET A 556 8.85 -14.91 -20.93
CA MET A 556 8.83 -16.36 -20.76
C MET A 556 8.28 -16.71 -19.41
N VAL A 557 7.48 -17.77 -19.35
CA VAL A 557 6.85 -18.26 -18.13
C VAL A 557 6.94 -19.79 -18.06
N LYS A 558 7.14 -20.30 -16.84
CA LYS A 558 7.11 -21.73 -16.54
C LYS A 558 6.41 -21.94 -15.21
N ASN A 559 5.26 -22.61 -15.22
CA ASN A 559 4.58 -23.04 -14.01
C ASN A 559 4.74 -24.56 -13.85
N LEU A 560 5.19 -24.98 -12.65
CA LEU A 560 5.37 -26.39 -12.35
C LEU A 560 4.01 -27.09 -12.09
N PRO A 561 3.92 -28.42 -12.27
CA PRO A 561 2.76 -29.15 -11.75
C PRO A 561 2.57 -28.93 -10.24
N PRO A 562 1.32 -28.74 -9.74
CA PRO A 562 0.06 -28.93 -10.45
C PRO A 562 -0.46 -27.67 -11.16
N GLN A 563 0.23 -26.52 -11.12
CA GLN A 563 -0.22 -25.26 -11.73
C GLN A 563 -0.01 -25.22 -13.25
N GLY A 564 0.97 -25.93 -13.78
CA GLY A 564 1.29 -25.96 -15.19
C GLY A 564 1.97 -27.26 -15.61
N LYS A 565 2.59 -27.23 -16.80
CA LYS A 565 3.25 -28.41 -17.39
C LYS A 565 4.73 -28.52 -17.03
N GLY A 566 5.32 -27.50 -16.42
CA GLY A 566 6.76 -27.43 -16.13
C GLY A 566 7.61 -27.14 -17.36
N GLU A 567 7.01 -26.65 -18.44
CA GLU A 567 7.68 -26.28 -19.68
C GLU A 567 7.74 -24.76 -19.83
N TRP A 568 8.77 -24.26 -20.49
CA TRP A 568 8.86 -22.85 -20.84
C TRP A 568 7.92 -22.49 -21.99
N GLU A 569 7.19 -21.40 -21.82
CA GLU A 569 6.30 -20.80 -22.81
C GLU A 569 6.69 -19.33 -23.02
N LEU A 570 6.62 -18.83 -24.24
CA LEU A 570 7.00 -17.46 -24.61
C LEU A 570 5.79 -16.72 -25.18
N TYR A 571 5.55 -15.49 -24.68
CA TYR A 571 4.42 -14.67 -25.08
C TYR A 571 4.83 -13.22 -25.35
N ASN A 572 4.07 -12.55 -26.22
CA ASN A 572 4.10 -11.09 -26.36
C ASN A 572 2.97 -10.50 -25.50
N ILE A 573 3.27 -10.11 -24.27
CA ILE A 573 2.26 -9.67 -23.30
C ILE A 573 1.65 -8.29 -23.62
N GLU A 574 2.17 -7.55 -24.57
CA GLU A 574 1.58 -6.30 -25.03
C GLU A 574 0.33 -6.54 -25.90
N THR A 575 0.37 -7.51 -26.79
CA THR A 575 -0.74 -7.87 -27.68
C THR A 575 -1.53 -9.08 -27.23
N ASP A 576 -0.94 -9.94 -26.40
CA ASP A 576 -1.49 -11.19 -25.90
C ASP A 576 -1.35 -11.30 -24.36
N PRO A 577 -2.01 -10.42 -23.59
CA PRO A 577 -1.95 -10.45 -22.11
C PRO A 577 -2.63 -11.69 -21.52
N SER A 578 -3.42 -12.40 -22.31
CA SER A 578 -4.06 -13.67 -21.92
C SER A 578 -3.18 -14.90 -22.16
N GLU A 579 -1.96 -14.71 -22.68
CA GLU A 579 -0.96 -15.78 -22.88
C GLU A 579 -1.53 -16.98 -23.68
N MET A 580 -2.20 -16.67 -24.82
CA MET A 580 -2.85 -17.67 -25.69
C MET A 580 -1.96 -18.14 -26.82
N HIS A 581 -1.01 -17.33 -27.27
CA HIS A 581 -0.22 -17.57 -28.48
C HIS A 581 1.25 -17.84 -28.14
N ASN A 582 1.57 -19.08 -27.77
CA ASN A 582 2.92 -19.49 -27.44
C ASN A 582 3.87 -19.37 -28.64
N LEU A 583 4.92 -18.55 -28.49
CA LEU A 583 5.92 -18.21 -29.51
C LEU A 583 7.19 -19.05 -29.44
N VAL A 584 7.34 -19.99 -28.50
CA VAL A 584 8.56 -20.80 -28.30
C VAL A 584 9.08 -21.41 -29.62
N LYS A 585 8.21 -21.97 -30.45
CA LYS A 585 8.61 -22.58 -31.75
C LYS A 585 8.93 -21.55 -32.83
N LYS A 586 8.47 -20.31 -32.68
CA LYS A 586 8.65 -19.23 -33.67
C LYS A 586 9.90 -18.40 -33.44
N MET A 587 10.39 -18.37 -32.20
CA MET A 587 11.49 -17.49 -31.77
C MET A 587 12.56 -18.25 -30.95
N PRO A 588 13.18 -19.33 -31.51
CA PRO A 588 14.06 -20.20 -30.73
C PRO A 588 15.31 -19.46 -30.20
N GLU A 589 15.88 -18.53 -30.95
CA GLU A 589 17.06 -17.73 -30.50
C GLU A 589 16.72 -16.87 -29.28
N LEU A 590 15.55 -16.23 -29.26
CA LEU A 590 15.09 -15.46 -28.10
C LEU A 590 14.82 -16.36 -26.89
N VAL A 591 14.29 -17.56 -27.12
CA VAL A 591 14.07 -18.56 -26.07
C VAL A 591 15.37 -18.95 -25.40
N GLU A 592 16.43 -19.27 -26.19
CA GLU A 592 17.75 -19.61 -25.66
C GLU A 592 18.36 -18.45 -24.87
N GLU A 593 18.24 -17.21 -25.37
CA GLU A 593 18.71 -16.01 -24.71
C GLU A 593 18.03 -15.79 -23.35
N LEU A 594 16.70 -15.95 -23.30
CA LEU A 594 15.92 -15.73 -22.08
C LEU A 594 16.11 -16.85 -21.04
N ILE A 595 16.30 -18.10 -21.48
CA ILE A 595 16.63 -19.23 -20.58
C ILE A 595 17.98 -18.95 -19.91
N ALA A 596 19.01 -18.60 -20.69
CA ALA A 596 20.33 -18.29 -20.14
C ALA A 596 20.27 -17.11 -19.15
N ALA A 597 19.48 -16.08 -19.44
CA ALA A 597 19.29 -14.96 -18.54
C ALA A 597 18.53 -15.32 -17.26
N TYR A 598 17.60 -16.28 -17.35
CA TYR A 598 16.89 -16.78 -16.17
C TYR A 598 17.82 -17.61 -15.27
N GLU A 599 18.67 -18.45 -15.83
CA GLU A 599 19.69 -19.21 -15.07
C GLU A 599 20.69 -18.28 -14.36
N GLU A 600 21.05 -17.16 -15.02
CA GLU A 600 21.84 -16.10 -14.38
C GLU A 600 21.10 -15.45 -13.22
N TYR A 601 19.79 -15.12 -13.40
CA TYR A 601 18.93 -14.59 -12.34
C TYR A 601 18.86 -15.53 -11.13
N GLU A 602 18.64 -16.84 -11.34
CA GLU A 602 18.61 -17.84 -10.25
C GLU A 602 19.95 -17.83 -9.46
N THR A 603 21.06 -17.82 -10.18
CA THR A 603 22.40 -17.83 -9.57
C THR A 603 22.66 -16.54 -8.77
N GLN A 604 22.36 -15.37 -9.34
CA GLN A 604 22.61 -14.07 -8.71
C GLN A 604 21.75 -13.83 -7.47
N ASN A 605 20.53 -14.35 -7.44
CA ASN A 605 19.59 -14.16 -6.34
C ASN A 605 19.59 -15.32 -5.33
N GLY A 606 20.34 -16.40 -5.60
CA GLY A 606 20.43 -17.54 -4.69
C GLY A 606 19.14 -18.34 -4.61
N VAL A 607 18.44 -18.48 -5.73
CA VAL A 607 17.22 -19.30 -5.81
C VAL A 607 17.54 -20.75 -5.44
N VAL A 608 16.81 -21.30 -4.48
CA VAL A 608 16.90 -22.72 -4.09
C VAL A 608 15.72 -23.45 -4.72
N PRO A 609 15.95 -24.27 -5.76
CA PRO A 609 14.87 -24.96 -6.46
C PRO A 609 14.05 -25.85 -5.51
N VAL A 610 12.76 -25.89 -5.73
CA VAL A 610 11.88 -26.83 -5.03
C VAL A 610 12.16 -28.27 -5.47
N PRO A 611 11.98 -29.29 -4.60
CA PRO A 611 12.24 -30.67 -4.97
C PRO A 611 11.24 -31.19 -6.01
N PRO A 612 11.59 -32.23 -6.80
CA PRO A 612 10.65 -32.88 -7.70
C PRO A 612 9.40 -33.35 -6.96
N GLY A 613 8.22 -33.09 -7.53
CA GLY A 613 6.93 -33.44 -6.93
C GLY A 613 6.49 -32.49 -5.82
N TYR A 614 7.16 -31.36 -5.66
CA TYR A 614 6.72 -30.32 -4.73
C TYR A 614 5.31 -29.82 -5.10
N ASP A 615 4.49 -29.69 -4.07
CA ASP A 615 3.13 -29.19 -4.15
C ASP A 615 2.91 -28.21 -3.01
N PRO A 616 2.68 -26.90 -3.32
CA PRO A 616 2.59 -25.87 -2.28
C PRO A 616 1.45 -26.09 -1.30
N GLN A 617 0.33 -26.70 -1.70
CA GLN A 617 -0.77 -26.98 -0.78
C GLN A 617 -0.47 -28.15 0.16
N VAL A 618 0.10 -29.24 -0.38
CA VAL A 618 0.54 -30.36 0.46
C VAL A 618 1.60 -29.89 1.45
N GLN A 619 2.50 -29.03 0.97
CA GLN A 619 3.56 -28.47 1.81
C GLN A 619 2.98 -27.53 2.89
N SER A 620 1.95 -26.72 2.59
CA SER A 620 1.34 -25.81 3.57
C SER A 620 0.70 -26.59 4.72
N VAL A 621 -0.04 -27.66 4.42
CA VAL A 621 -0.62 -28.54 5.44
C VAL A 621 0.48 -29.19 6.30
N LYS A 622 1.58 -29.60 5.67
CA LYS A 622 2.73 -30.19 6.38
C LYS A 622 3.41 -29.18 7.29
N ASN A 623 3.63 -27.95 6.81
CA ASN A 623 4.27 -26.89 7.58
C ASN A 623 3.40 -26.47 8.78
N ALA A 624 2.09 -26.33 8.59
CA ALA A 624 1.14 -26.05 9.67
C ALA A 624 1.19 -27.13 10.76
N LYS A 625 1.09 -28.42 10.39
CA LYS A 625 1.15 -29.54 11.33
C LYS A 625 2.47 -29.66 12.08
N SER A 626 3.57 -29.21 11.50
CA SER A 626 4.90 -29.23 12.12
C SER A 626 5.25 -27.96 12.91
N GLY A 627 4.35 -26.98 12.97
CA GLY A 627 4.57 -25.67 13.58
C GLY A 627 5.58 -24.79 12.83
N LYS A 628 6.02 -25.18 11.64
CA LYS A 628 7.01 -24.41 10.85
C LYS A 628 6.43 -23.11 10.28
N SER A 629 5.12 -23.03 10.07
CA SER A 629 4.43 -21.80 9.65
C SER A 629 4.21 -20.81 10.80
N ALA A 630 4.58 -21.18 12.03
CA ALA A 630 4.34 -20.38 13.24
C ALA A 630 5.48 -19.43 13.63
N HIS A 631 6.61 -19.42 12.93
CA HIS A 631 7.81 -18.63 13.30
C HIS A 631 7.86 -17.23 12.68
#